data_122a339b9a1b59f921de9dbc0003d502
#
_entry.id   122a339b9a1b59f921de9dbc0003d502
#
_cell.length_a   1.000
_cell.length_b   1.000
_cell.length_c   1.000
_cell.angle_alpha   90.00
_cell.angle_beta   90.00
_cell.angle_gamma   90.00
#
_symmetry.space_group_name_H-M   'P 1'
#
loop_
_entity.id
_entity.type
_entity.pdbx_description
1 polymer ?
#
loop_
_entity_poly.entity_id
_entity_poly.type
_entity_poly.pdbx_seq_one_letter_code
_entity_poly.pdbx_strand_id
1 'polypeptide(L)'
;MRLNDNNNNHSWDAKTYDKVSSNVQLDWGRKLLDKRKWTGNEIVMDAGAGSGNLTKILADRVPYGQIFAVDADPNMVQQARSNLSGWRNVQVIHSSMDKANLPIELDVIFSNAALHWILNQEDLFSHFGQLLKPNGELLIEYGGHGNVERALMVIFKLMQSDQFKEHFVNWKQSWYFPKPDEITKLLEKARFRDIQVNLSERTTTFSDREEFAMFVKTVIMKPFLGYLPNAKKKEQFLDAFLKKIVQSGWALSLDYMRLGIFARK
;
A
#
# COMPACT_ATOMS: atom_id res chain seq x y z
N MET A 1 -13.77 -15.58 24.07
CA MET A 1 -12.95 -16.39 23.14
C MET A 1 -11.90 -15.46 22.56
N ARG A 2 -10.64 -15.56 23.00
CA ARG A 2 -9.57 -14.62 22.58
C ARG A 2 -9.15 -15.02 21.17
N LEU A 3 -9.34 -14.12 20.21
CA LEU A 3 -8.76 -14.25 18.88
C LEU A 3 -7.25 -14.09 19.02
N ASN A 4 -6.51 -15.17 18.76
CA ASN A 4 -5.05 -15.15 18.67
C ASN A 4 -4.67 -14.35 17.41
N ASP A 5 -4.29 -13.08 17.59
CA ASP A 5 -3.63 -12.26 16.59
C ASP A 5 -2.17 -12.75 16.40
N ASN A 6 -1.99 -13.91 15.77
CA ASN A 6 -0.69 -14.37 15.31
C ASN A 6 -0.36 -13.77 13.93
N ASN A 7 -0.35 -12.44 13.84
CA ASN A 7 0.01 -11.72 12.59
C ASN A 7 1.34 -10.94 12.69
N ASN A 8 2.30 -11.44 13.48
CA ASN A 8 3.64 -10.83 13.59
C ASN A 8 4.55 -11.03 12.34
N ASN A 9 4.02 -11.56 11.22
CA ASN A 9 4.80 -11.83 10.01
C ASN A 9 4.89 -10.66 9.02
N HIS A 10 4.25 -9.52 9.29
CA HIS A 10 4.17 -8.40 8.34
C HIS A 10 4.90 -7.12 8.77
N SER A 11 5.70 -7.18 9.83
CA SER A 11 6.50 -6.00 10.23
C SER A 11 7.49 -5.59 9.14
N TRP A 12 7.43 -4.32 8.73
CA TRP A 12 8.28 -3.76 7.68
C TRP A 12 9.62 -3.29 8.24
N ASP A 13 10.71 -3.54 7.49
CA ASP A 13 11.96 -2.79 7.69
C ASP A 13 11.82 -1.43 6.98
N ALA A 14 11.36 -0.44 7.73
CA ALA A 14 11.03 0.88 7.20
C ALA A 14 12.22 1.56 6.52
N LYS A 15 13.46 1.37 7.03
CA LYS A 15 14.66 1.98 6.45
C LYS A 15 15.03 1.34 5.11
N THR A 16 14.99 0.01 5.02
CA THR A 16 15.26 -0.69 3.77
C THR A 16 14.15 -0.41 2.76
N TYR A 17 12.89 -0.40 3.20
CA TYR A 17 11.75 -0.06 2.37
C TYR A 17 11.87 1.34 1.78
N ASP A 18 12.18 2.35 2.60
CA ASP A 18 12.39 3.73 2.13
C ASP A 18 13.50 3.84 1.09
N LYS A 19 14.62 3.15 1.31
CA LYS A 19 15.76 3.18 0.38
C LYS A 19 15.40 2.57 -0.98
N VAL A 20 14.56 1.54 -1.00
CA VAL A 20 14.31 0.70 -2.18
C VAL A 20 13.08 1.15 -2.96
N SER A 21 12.01 1.54 -2.26
CA SER A 21 10.70 1.83 -2.89
C SER A 21 10.40 3.32 -3.05
N SER A 22 11.16 4.20 -2.36
CA SER A 22 10.83 5.62 -2.24
C SER A 22 10.71 6.33 -3.60
N ASN A 23 11.61 6.10 -4.53
CA ASN A 23 11.60 6.85 -5.78
C ASN A 23 10.35 6.60 -6.63
N VAL A 24 9.97 5.33 -6.81
CA VAL A 24 8.82 4.96 -7.66
C VAL A 24 7.49 5.33 -7.00
N GLN A 25 7.32 4.98 -5.73
CA GLN A 25 6.06 5.22 -5.03
C GLN A 25 5.86 6.70 -4.68
N LEU A 26 6.94 7.42 -4.38
CA LEU A 26 6.91 8.88 -4.18
C LEU A 26 6.49 9.63 -5.44
N ASP A 27 7.03 9.27 -6.60
CA ASP A 27 6.64 9.89 -7.87
C ASP A 27 5.15 9.67 -8.17
N TRP A 28 4.66 8.44 -7.96
CA TRP A 28 3.24 8.14 -8.15
C TRP A 28 2.35 8.89 -7.16
N GLY A 29 2.74 8.93 -5.90
CA GLY A 29 1.99 9.67 -4.88
C GLY A 29 1.98 11.18 -5.12
N ARG A 30 3.10 11.77 -5.59
CA ARG A 30 3.15 13.19 -6.01
C ARG A 30 2.16 13.46 -7.16
N LYS A 31 2.19 12.63 -8.20
CA LYS A 31 1.26 12.73 -9.33
C LYS A 31 -0.20 12.57 -8.90
N LEU A 32 -0.46 11.74 -7.89
CA LEU A 32 -1.80 11.62 -7.31
C LEU A 32 -2.19 12.91 -6.58
N LEU A 33 -1.32 13.47 -5.74
CA LEU A 33 -1.56 14.75 -5.05
C LEU A 33 -1.78 15.90 -6.03
N ASP A 34 -1.13 15.89 -7.21
CA ASP A 34 -1.28 16.91 -8.25
C ASP A 34 -2.64 16.90 -8.96
N LYS A 35 -3.40 15.80 -8.84
CA LYS A 35 -4.75 15.72 -9.41
C LYS A 35 -5.78 16.59 -8.69
N ARG A 36 -5.47 17.11 -7.50
CA ARG A 36 -6.33 17.95 -6.70
C ARG A 36 -5.75 19.35 -6.52
N LYS A 37 -6.60 20.38 -6.56
CA LYS A 37 -6.23 21.73 -6.12
C LYS A 37 -6.39 21.81 -4.59
N TRP A 38 -5.28 22.09 -3.93
CA TRP A 38 -5.22 22.26 -2.48
C TRP A 38 -5.41 23.74 -2.11
N THR A 39 -6.24 24.00 -1.10
CA THR A 39 -6.47 25.37 -0.61
C THR A 39 -5.51 25.75 0.52
N GLY A 40 -4.88 24.75 1.12
CA GLY A 40 -3.94 24.91 2.21
C GLY A 40 -4.52 24.74 3.61
N ASN A 41 -5.85 24.61 3.75
CA ASN A 41 -6.55 24.54 5.04
C ASN A 41 -7.21 23.18 5.28
N GLU A 42 -7.03 22.22 4.39
CA GLU A 42 -7.73 20.95 4.47
C GLU A 42 -7.31 20.14 5.69
N ILE A 43 -8.28 19.42 6.26
CA ILE A 43 -8.06 18.37 7.25
C ILE A 43 -8.01 17.05 6.52
N VAL A 44 -6.87 16.38 6.57
CA VAL A 44 -6.58 15.22 5.73
C VAL A 44 -6.20 14.01 6.55
N MET A 45 -6.69 12.83 6.18
CA MET A 45 -6.10 11.57 6.60
C MET A 45 -5.20 11.04 5.49
N ASP A 46 -3.93 10.77 5.81
CA ASP A 46 -3.03 9.97 4.98
C ASP A 46 -3.15 8.51 5.46
N ALA A 47 -3.94 7.72 4.73
CA ALA A 47 -4.31 6.36 5.10
C ALA A 47 -3.27 5.35 4.57
N GLY A 48 -2.51 4.74 5.48
CA GLY A 48 -1.33 3.94 5.16
C GLY A 48 -0.12 4.82 4.86
N ALA A 49 0.17 5.76 5.76
CA ALA A 49 1.19 6.79 5.59
C ALA A 49 2.63 6.22 5.49
N GLY A 50 2.84 4.97 5.90
CA GLY A 50 4.15 4.34 5.93
C GLY A 50 5.13 5.14 6.79
N SER A 51 6.33 5.36 6.28
CA SER A 51 7.36 6.17 6.95
C SER A 51 7.12 7.69 6.89
N GLY A 52 6.02 8.16 6.26
CA GLY A 52 5.63 9.55 6.20
C GLY A 52 6.27 10.37 5.07
N ASN A 53 6.91 9.74 4.08
CA ASN A 53 7.57 10.49 3.01
C ASN A 53 6.60 11.26 2.10
N LEU A 54 5.43 10.68 1.78
CA LEU A 54 4.37 11.40 1.06
C LEU A 54 3.64 12.38 1.98
N THR A 55 3.50 12.06 3.26
CA THR A 55 2.91 12.94 4.27
C THR A 55 3.65 14.29 4.35
N LYS A 56 5.00 14.30 4.21
CA LYS A 56 5.78 15.56 4.14
C LYS A 56 5.32 16.45 2.99
N ILE A 57 5.18 15.86 1.81
CA ILE A 57 4.76 16.59 0.61
C ILE A 57 3.32 17.10 0.76
N LEU A 58 2.46 16.28 1.38
CA LEU A 58 1.09 16.66 1.70
C LEU A 58 1.06 17.81 2.72
N ALA A 59 1.93 17.78 3.74
CA ALA A 59 2.01 18.81 4.77
C ALA A 59 2.40 20.18 4.20
N ASP A 60 3.26 20.20 3.18
CA ASP A 60 3.61 21.44 2.47
C ASP A 60 2.46 21.98 1.62
N ARG A 61 1.49 21.13 1.22
CA ARG A 61 0.29 21.55 0.47
C ARG A 61 -0.83 22.07 1.34
N VAL A 62 -0.85 21.69 2.62
CA VAL A 62 -1.87 22.11 3.60
C VAL A 62 -1.23 22.76 4.84
N PRO A 63 -0.46 23.85 4.66
CA PRO A 63 0.33 24.46 5.74
C PRO A 63 -0.52 25.04 6.87
N TYR A 64 -1.79 25.35 6.61
CA TYR A 64 -2.77 25.88 7.58
C TYR A 64 -3.82 24.84 7.97
N GLY A 65 -3.76 23.64 7.37
CA GLY A 65 -4.64 22.51 7.65
C GLY A 65 -4.07 21.58 8.72
N GLN A 66 -4.60 20.36 8.75
CA GLN A 66 -4.15 19.30 9.66
C GLN A 66 -4.07 17.97 8.94
N ILE A 67 -3.06 17.18 9.25
CA ILE A 67 -2.89 15.82 8.70
C ILE A 67 -2.85 14.80 9.83
N PHE A 68 -3.65 13.75 9.66
CA PHE A 68 -3.60 12.52 10.44
C PHE A 68 -2.90 11.44 9.60
N ALA A 69 -1.63 11.20 9.90
CA ALA A 69 -0.84 10.15 9.24
C ALA A 69 -1.08 8.82 9.96
N VAL A 70 -1.87 7.95 9.35
CA VAL A 70 -2.34 6.68 9.95
C VAL A 70 -1.62 5.51 9.32
N ASP A 71 -1.00 4.66 10.14
CA ASP A 71 -0.42 3.39 9.69
C ASP A 71 -0.58 2.30 10.75
N ALA A 72 -0.73 1.06 10.31
CA ALA A 72 -0.91 -0.09 11.17
C ALA A 72 0.41 -0.75 11.61
N ASP A 73 1.51 -0.53 10.87
CA ASP A 73 2.80 -1.12 11.18
C ASP A 73 3.56 -0.28 12.22
N PRO A 74 3.96 -0.85 13.37
CA PRO A 74 4.62 -0.10 14.44
C PRO A 74 5.98 0.47 14.03
N ASN A 75 6.72 -0.20 13.12
CA ASN A 75 8.01 0.30 12.65
C ASN A 75 7.84 1.47 11.69
N MET A 76 6.81 1.40 10.82
CA MET A 76 6.44 2.54 9.96
C MET A 76 6.01 3.74 10.79
N VAL A 77 5.17 3.54 11.79
CA VAL A 77 4.74 4.60 12.73
C VAL A 77 5.93 5.22 13.47
N GLN A 78 6.86 4.40 13.97
CA GLN A 78 8.05 4.91 14.62
C GLN A 78 8.92 5.74 13.67
N GLN A 79 9.13 5.26 12.46
CA GLN A 79 9.87 5.99 11.43
C GLN A 79 9.14 7.28 11.01
N ALA A 80 7.82 7.24 10.84
CA ALA A 80 7.01 8.41 10.52
C ALA A 80 7.10 9.50 11.60
N ARG A 81 7.03 9.12 12.88
CA ARG A 81 7.21 10.08 14.00
C ARG A 81 8.56 10.79 13.94
N SER A 82 9.63 10.05 13.62
CA SER A 82 10.96 10.64 13.43
C SER A 82 11.00 11.56 12.21
N ASN A 83 10.52 11.08 11.08
CA ASN A 83 10.56 11.79 9.80
C ASN A 83 9.69 13.06 9.79
N LEU A 84 8.61 13.08 10.56
CA LEU A 84 7.61 14.16 10.57
C LEU A 84 7.71 15.07 11.80
N SER A 85 8.73 14.93 12.63
CA SER A 85 8.90 15.69 13.87
C SER A 85 8.97 17.22 13.68
N GLY A 86 9.35 17.68 12.49
CA GLY A 86 9.39 19.11 12.13
C GLY A 86 8.07 19.71 11.64
N TRP A 87 7.04 18.89 11.35
CA TRP A 87 5.75 19.34 10.83
C TRP A 87 4.71 19.43 11.94
N ARG A 88 4.40 20.66 12.38
CA ARG A 88 3.44 20.92 13.48
C ARG A 88 1.99 20.62 13.12
N ASN A 89 1.68 20.58 11.83
CA ASN A 89 0.36 20.27 11.29
C ASN A 89 0.14 18.77 11.04
N VAL A 90 1.06 17.89 11.48
CA VAL A 90 0.96 16.45 11.29
C VAL A 90 0.89 15.72 12.63
N GLN A 91 -0.12 14.85 12.76
CA GLN A 91 -0.25 13.90 13.87
C GLN A 91 -0.11 12.47 13.36
N VAL A 92 0.86 11.71 13.89
CA VAL A 92 1.07 10.30 13.52
C VAL A 92 0.28 9.39 14.46
N ILE A 93 -0.59 8.56 13.89
CA ILE A 93 -1.50 7.66 14.60
C ILE A 93 -1.16 6.20 14.27
N HIS A 94 -0.94 5.39 15.31
CA HIS A 94 -0.79 3.94 15.15
C HIS A 94 -2.17 3.29 15.19
N SER A 95 -2.72 3.02 14.02
CA SER A 95 -4.01 2.34 13.83
C SER A 95 -4.10 1.75 12.43
N SER A 96 -4.93 0.72 12.27
CA SER A 96 -5.38 0.34 10.93
C SER A 96 -6.34 1.40 10.39
N MET A 97 -6.27 1.69 9.09
CA MET A 97 -7.07 2.75 8.45
C MET A 97 -8.57 2.49 8.47
N ASP A 98 -8.98 1.21 8.54
CA ASP A 98 -10.39 0.78 8.66
C ASP A 98 -10.94 0.87 10.08
N LYS A 99 -10.11 1.25 11.07
CA LYS A 99 -10.44 1.35 12.50
C LYS A 99 -10.00 2.67 13.13
N ALA A 100 -9.37 3.55 12.35
CA ALA A 100 -8.86 4.81 12.85
C ALA A 100 -10.03 5.70 13.33
N ASN A 101 -10.02 6.07 14.60
CA ASN A 101 -10.97 7.02 15.17
C ASN A 101 -10.30 8.40 15.26
N LEU A 102 -10.85 9.39 14.58
CA LEU A 102 -10.31 10.73 14.50
C LEU A 102 -11.23 11.72 15.22
N PRO A 103 -10.67 12.77 15.88
CA PRO A 103 -11.45 13.69 16.71
C PRO A 103 -12.27 14.71 15.90
N ILE A 104 -12.11 14.73 14.58
CA ILE A 104 -12.69 15.73 13.69
C ILE A 104 -12.96 15.11 12.31
N GLU A 105 -14.02 15.59 11.64
CA GLU A 105 -14.33 15.18 10.26
C GLU A 105 -13.30 15.74 9.26
N LEU A 106 -13.09 15.00 8.20
CA LEU A 106 -12.03 15.22 7.20
C LEU A 106 -12.57 15.89 5.93
N ASP A 107 -11.75 16.73 5.33
CA ASP A 107 -11.99 17.26 3.97
C ASP A 107 -11.53 16.25 2.92
N VAL A 108 -10.43 15.50 3.18
CA VAL A 108 -9.86 14.56 2.23
C VAL A 108 -9.35 13.31 2.95
N ILE A 109 -9.59 12.16 2.36
CA ILE A 109 -8.85 10.93 2.66
C ILE A 109 -7.94 10.65 1.46
N PHE A 110 -6.64 10.77 1.71
CA PHE A 110 -5.58 10.44 0.77
C PHE A 110 -5.01 9.06 1.08
N SER A 111 -4.70 8.26 0.05
CA SER A 111 -3.94 7.02 0.23
C SER A 111 -3.17 6.66 -1.02
N ASN A 112 -1.93 6.22 -0.86
CA ASN A 112 -1.14 5.68 -1.96
C ASN A 112 -0.50 4.34 -1.60
N ALA A 113 -0.76 3.32 -2.41
CA ALA A 113 -0.18 1.97 -2.31
C ALA A 113 -0.48 1.21 -1.00
N ALA A 114 -1.63 1.46 -0.34
CA ALA A 114 -1.93 0.87 0.96
C ALA A 114 -3.26 0.08 1.03
N LEU A 115 -4.34 0.50 0.36
CA LEU A 115 -5.66 -0.10 0.55
C LEU A 115 -5.76 -1.59 0.21
N HIS A 116 -4.88 -2.10 -0.64
CA HIS A 116 -4.87 -3.53 -0.97
C HIS A 116 -4.56 -4.44 0.24
N TRP A 117 -4.04 -3.90 1.34
CA TRP A 117 -3.83 -4.65 2.59
C TRP A 117 -5.10 -4.83 3.42
N ILE A 118 -6.20 -4.12 3.09
CA ILE A 118 -7.49 -4.27 3.74
C ILE A 118 -8.36 -5.19 2.89
N LEU A 119 -8.65 -6.39 3.41
CA LEU A 119 -9.41 -7.41 2.68
C LEU A 119 -10.92 -7.08 2.63
N ASN A 120 -11.47 -6.50 3.70
CA ASN A 120 -12.86 -6.06 3.74
C ASN A 120 -12.97 -4.59 3.32
N GLN A 121 -13.01 -4.34 2.03
CA GLN A 121 -13.09 -2.97 1.50
C GLN A 121 -14.50 -2.38 1.59
N GLU A 122 -15.53 -3.18 1.81
CA GLU A 122 -16.88 -2.68 2.07
C GLU A 122 -16.92 -1.91 3.39
N ASP A 123 -16.46 -2.53 4.48
CA ASP A 123 -16.38 -1.86 5.79
C ASP A 123 -15.44 -0.66 5.75
N LEU A 124 -14.33 -0.76 5.00
CA LEU A 124 -13.39 0.34 4.83
C LEU A 124 -14.05 1.58 4.22
N PHE A 125 -14.76 1.44 3.08
CA PHE A 125 -15.39 2.59 2.45
C PHE A 125 -16.59 3.13 3.25
N SER A 126 -17.32 2.27 3.96
CA SER A 126 -18.33 2.70 4.92
C SER A 126 -17.73 3.54 6.03
N HIS A 127 -16.61 3.10 6.60
CA HIS A 127 -15.85 3.83 7.62
C HIS A 127 -15.31 5.17 7.09
N PHE A 128 -14.73 5.19 5.90
CA PHE A 128 -14.26 6.43 5.26
C PHE A 128 -15.39 7.43 5.04
N GLY A 129 -16.58 6.94 4.65
CA GLY A 129 -17.77 7.78 4.56
C GLY A 129 -18.17 8.42 5.89
N GLN A 130 -17.98 7.73 7.01
CA GLN A 130 -18.26 8.28 8.36
C GLN A 130 -17.25 9.36 8.78
N LEU A 131 -15.98 9.21 8.38
CA LEU A 131 -14.92 10.16 8.73
C LEU A 131 -14.95 11.44 7.90
N LEU A 132 -15.53 11.42 6.70
CA LEU A 132 -15.53 12.57 5.81
C LEU A 132 -16.66 13.56 6.15
N LYS A 133 -16.39 14.85 6.01
CA LYS A 133 -17.41 15.92 5.96
C LYS A 133 -18.35 15.73 4.76
N PRO A 134 -19.54 16.33 4.76
CA PRO A 134 -20.32 16.49 3.53
C PRO A 134 -19.48 17.14 2.42
N ASN A 135 -19.45 16.57 1.22
CA ASN A 135 -18.57 16.91 0.09
C ASN A 135 -17.08 16.62 0.30
N GLY A 136 -16.68 15.92 1.37
CA GLY A 136 -15.32 15.43 1.55
C GLY A 136 -14.93 14.44 0.47
N GLU A 137 -13.65 14.34 0.14
CA GLU A 137 -13.14 13.67 -1.05
C GLU A 137 -12.26 12.47 -0.71
N LEU A 138 -12.37 11.41 -1.52
CA LEU A 138 -11.39 10.33 -1.60
C LEU A 138 -10.40 10.63 -2.73
N LEU A 139 -9.11 10.55 -2.44
CA LEU A 139 -8.01 10.66 -3.41
C LEU A 139 -7.06 9.49 -3.18
N ILE A 140 -7.29 8.38 -3.90
CA ILE A 140 -6.68 7.09 -3.57
C ILE A 140 -6.08 6.45 -4.82
N GLU A 141 -4.92 5.80 -4.67
CA GLU A 141 -4.33 4.94 -5.69
C GLU A 141 -3.61 3.74 -5.06
N TYR A 142 -3.94 2.52 -5.49
CA TYR A 142 -3.32 1.29 -4.98
C TYR A 142 -3.29 0.17 -6.03
N GLY A 143 -2.80 -1.02 -5.69
CA GLY A 143 -2.77 -2.15 -6.60
C GLY A 143 -4.18 -2.66 -6.93
N GLY A 144 -4.55 -2.69 -8.21
CA GLY A 144 -5.80 -3.25 -8.71
C GLY A 144 -5.62 -4.61 -9.38
N HIS A 145 -6.66 -5.11 -10.01
CA HIS A 145 -6.68 -6.41 -10.70
C HIS A 145 -5.52 -6.54 -11.69
N GLY A 146 -4.78 -7.64 -11.64
CA GLY A 146 -3.59 -7.88 -12.47
C GLY A 146 -2.29 -7.23 -11.95
N ASN A 147 -2.31 -6.58 -10.78
CA ASN A 147 -1.12 -5.92 -10.23
C ASN A 147 0.02 -6.92 -9.97
N VAL A 148 1.21 -6.65 -10.54
CA VAL A 148 2.44 -7.46 -10.46
C VAL A 148 2.21 -8.94 -10.79
N GLU A 149 1.31 -9.21 -11.75
CA GLU A 149 0.80 -10.55 -12.04
C GLU A 149 1.91 -11.52 -12.46
N ARG A 150 2.86 -11.06 -13.31
CA ARG A 150 3.99 -11.90 -13.74
C ARG A 150 4.85 -12.36 -12.56
N ALA A 151 5.16 -11.45 -11.64
CA ALA A 151 5.94 -11.79 -10.44
C ALA A 151 5.17 -12.76 -9.54
N LEU A 152 3.88 -12.50 -9.29
CA LEU A 152 3.04 -13.38 -8.48
C LEU A 152 2.86 -14.77 -9.11
N MET A 153 2.72 -14.86 -10.43
CA MET A 153 2.64 -16.15 -11.14
C MET A 153 3.89 -17.01 -10.88
N VAL A 154 5.08 -16.42 -10.93
CA VAL A 154 6.34 -17.15 -10.64
C VAL A 154 6.39 -17.56 -9.17
N ILE A 155 6.03 -16.66 -8.26
CA ILE A 155 6.02 -16.93 -6.82
C ILE A 155 5.06 -18.10 -6.51
N PHE A 156 3.82 -18.07 -7.02
CA PHE A 156 2.85 -19.16 -6.79
C PHE A 156 3.31 -20.50 -7.34
N LYS A 157 3.97 -20.52 -8.50
CA LYS A 157 4.59 -21.76 -9.03
C LYS A 157 5.71 -22.28 -8.13
N LEU A 158 6.52 -21.39 -7.56
CA LEU A 158 7.57 -21.78 -6.62
C LEU A 158 7.00 -22.31 -5.30
N MET A 159 5.95 -21.68 -4.78
CA MET A 159 5.26 -22.16 -3.57
C MET A 159 4.73 -23.59 -3.71
N GLN A 160 4.35 -24.00 -4.92
CA GLN A 160 3.83 -25.35 -5.22
C GLN A 160 4.95 -26.36 -5.54
N SER A 161 6.20 -25.92 -5.69
CA SER A 161 7.33 -26.81 -6.02
C SER A 161 7.70 -27.69 -4.84
N ASP A 162 8.30 -28.89 -5.12
CA ASP A 162 8.75 -29.81 -4.09
C ASP A 162 9.73 -29.19 -3.10
N GLN A 163 10.50 -28.20 -3.54
CA GLN A 163 11.47 -27.49 -2.72
C GLN A 163 10.84 -26.61 -1.64
N PHE A 164 9.61 -26.11 -1.86
CA PHE A 164 9.03 -25.06 -0.99
C PHE A 164 7.61 -25.35 -0.51
N LYS A 165 6.86 -26.26 -1.13
CA LYS A 165 5.42 -26.48 -0.87
C LYS A 165 5.07 -26.73 0.59
N GLU A 166 5.93 -27.42 1.34
CA GLU A 166 5.72 -27.74 2.75
C GLU A 166 5.65 -26.48 3.65
N HIS A 167 6.34 -25.39 3.25
CA HIS A 167 6.36 -24.15 4.01
C HIS A 167 5.10 -23.30 3.81
N PHE A 168 4.37 -23.55 2.73
CA PHE A 168 3.22 -22.73 2.34
C PHE A 168 1.85 -23.40 2.55
N VAL A 169 1.80 -24.54 3.22
CA VAL A 169 0.54 -25.28 3.51
C VAL A 169 -0.51 -24.40 4.20
N ASN A 170 -0.07 -23.53 5.11
CA ASN A 170 -0.95 -22.62 5.85
C ASN A 170 -0.92 -21.19 5.32
N TRP A 171 -0.36 -20.96 4.13
CA TRP A 171 -0.32 -19.61 3.55
C TRP A 171 -1.71 -19.15 3.18
N LYS A 172 -1.99 -17.87 3.51
CA LYS A 172 -3.23 -17.18 3.14
C LYS A 172 -2.89 -15.87 2.46
N GLN A 173 -3.64 -15.53 1.41
CA GLN A 173 -3.49 -14.24 0.74
C GLN A 173 -3.87 -13.11 1.70
N SER A 174 -3.00 -12.13 1.83
CA SER A 174 -3.14 -11.00 2.75
C SER A 174 -3.41 -9.67 2.04
N TRP A 175 -3.70 -9.69 0.75
CA TRP A 175 -4.04 -8.52 -0.05
C TRP A 175 -5.21 -8.80 -1.00
N TYR A 176 -5.85 -7.71 -1.43
CA TYR A 176 -6.92 -7.76 -2.42
C TYR A 176 -6.66 -6.75 -3.53
N PHE A 177 -6.62 -7.21 -4.78
CA PHE A 177 -6.48 -6.40 -5.98
C PHE A 177 -7.82 -6.41 -6.75
N PRO A 178 -8.71 -5.45 -6.49
CA PRO A 178 -10.05 -5.41 -7.06
C PRO A 178 -10.08 -4.91 -8.50
N LYS A 179 -11.20 -5.20 -9.17
CA LYS A 179 -11.56 -4.58 -10.44
C LYS A 179 -12.27 -3.24 -10.21
N PRO A 180 -12.23 -2.31 -11.20
CA PRO A 180 -12.90 -1.01 -11.07
C PRO A 180 -14.40 -1.10 -10.75
N ASP A 181 -15.11 -2.02 -11.39
CA ASP A 181 -16.55 -2.22 -11.20
C ASP A 181 -16.91 -2.73 -9.80
N GLU A 182 -16.06 -3.54 -9.18
CA GLU A 182 -16.22 -4.00 -7.80
C GLU A 182 -16.16 -2.81 -6.83
N ILE A 183 -15.15 -1.94 -7.00
CA ILE A 183 -14.97 -0.76 -6.15
C ILE A 183 -16.06 0.28 -6.37
N THR A 184 -16.47 0.49 -7.62
CA THR A 184 -17.59 1.41 -7.93
C THR A 184 -18.84 1.03 -7.15
N LYS A 185 -19.22 -0.26 -7.15
CA LYS A 185 -20.37 -0.77 -6.38
C LYS A 185 -20.23 -0.57 -4.87
N LEU A 186 -19.03 -0.77 -4.32
CA LEU A 186 -18.78 -0.56 -2.89
C LEU A 186 -18.90 0.92 -2.51
N LEU A 187 -18.40 1.83 -3.36
CA LEU A 187 -18.52 3.26 -3.14
C LEU A 187 -19.97 3.75 -3.24
N GLU A 188 -20.73 3.25 -4.22
CA GLU A 188 -22.18 3.53 -4.34
C GLU A 188 -22.95 3.05 -3.11
N LYS A 189 -22.66 1.82 -2.63
CA LYS A 189 -23.23 1.27 -1.40
C LYS A 189 -22.90 2.12 -0.16
N ALA A 190 -21.69 2.66 -0.09
CA ALA A 190 -21.25 3.58 0.94
C ALA A 190 -21.74 5.02 0.73
N ARG A 191 -22.62 5.27 -0.26
CA ARG A 191 -23.26 6.55 -0.59
C ARG A 191 -22.30 7.66 -1.04
N PHE A 192 -21.18 7.27 -1.65
CA PHE A 192 -20.34 8.21 -2.38
C PHE A 192 -20.99 8.60 -3.71
N ARG A 193 -20.64 9.79 -4.20
CA ARG A 193 -21.05 10.34 -5.50
C ARG A 193 -19.85 10.83 -6.30
N ASP A 194 -20.05 11.29 -7.52
CA ASP A 194 -18.98 11.74 -8.42
C ASP A 194 -17.88 10.69 -8.58
N ILE A 195 -18.26 9.41 -8.54
CA ILE A 195 -17.35 8.27 -8.48
C ILE A 195 -16.60 8.12 -9.78
N GLN A 196 -15.29 8.15 -9.71
CA GLN A 196 -14.37 7.85 -10.80
C GLN A 196 -13.39 6.78 -10.34
N VAL A 197 -13.50 5.59 -10.92
CA VAL A 197 -12.59 4.47 -10.66
C VAL A 197 -11.96 4.06 -11.97
N ASN A 198 -10.63 4.08 -12.02
CA ASN A 198 -9.89 3.71 -13.21
C ASN A 198 -8.76 2.73 -12.88
N LEU A 199 -8.40 1.91 -13.85
CA LEU A 199 -7.26 1.02 -13.79
C LEU A 199 -6.24 1.48 -14.83
N SER A 200 -4.99 1.65 -14.42
CA SER A 200 -3.91 2.09 -15.30
C SER A 200 -2.68 1.18 -15.17
N GLU A 201 -2.13 0.80 -16.30
CA GLU A 201 -0.88 0.05 -16.35
C GLU A 201 0.31 0.99 -16.14
N ARG A 202 1.29 0.50 -15.38
CA ARG A 202 2.59 1.13 -15.22
C ARG A 202 3.67 0.07 -15.15
N THR A 203 4.76 0.28 -15.85
CA THR A 203 5.93 -0.59 -15.80
C THR A 203 7.04 0.10 -15.04
N THR A 204 7.62 -0.61 -14.07
CA THR A 204 8.86 -0.19 -13.41
C THR A 204 9.98 -1.08 -13.90
N THR A 205 10.99 -0.49 -14.52
CA THR A 205 12.20 -1.20 -14.99
C THR A 205 13.37 -0.91 -14.05
N PHE A 206 14.19 -1.90 -13.82
CA PHE A 206 15.34 -1.83 -12.93
C PHE A 206 16.63 -1.84 -13.74
N SER A 207 17.65 -1.11 -13.27
CA SER A 207 18.93 -0.94 -13.97
C SER A 207 19.74 -2.23 -14.04
N ASP A 208 19.65 -3.04 -12.98
CA ASP A 208 20.41 -4.28 -12.87
C ASP A 208 19.67 -5.32 -12.00
N ARG A 209 20.29 -6.51 -11.94
CA ARG A 209 19.74 -7.66 -11.20
C ARG A 209 19.71 -7.44 -9.68
N GLU A 210 20.65 -6.71 -9.13
CA GLU A 210 20.74 -6.48 -7.68
C GLU A 210 19.65 -5.55 -7.23
N GLU A 211 19.42 -4.46 -7.94
CA GLU A 211 18.32 -3.53 -7.69
C GLU A 211 16.97 -4.24 -7.78
N PHE A 212 16.75 -5.01 -8.85
CA PHE A 212 15.53 -5.81 -9.03
C PHE A 212 15.34 -6.82 -7.89
N ALA A 213 16.38 -7.58 -7.54
CA ALA A 213 16.32 -8.57 -6.48
C ALA A 213 16.00 -7.95 -5.13
N MET A 214 16.65 -6.82 -4.80
CA MET A 214 16.42 -6.11 -3.56
C MET A 214 14.98 -5.57 -3.49
N PHE A 215 14.49 -4.99 -4.57
CA PHE A 215 13.12 -4.49 -4.65
C PHE A 215 12.10 -5.63 -4.48
N VAL A 216 12.23 -6.70 -5.26
CA VAL A 216 11.33 -7.85 -5.20
C VAL A 216 11.34 -8.50 -3.82
N LYS A 217 12.51 -8.69 -3.22
CA LYS A 217 12.64 -9.23 -1.86
C LYS A 217 11.93 -8.37 -0.82
N THR A 218 12.11 -7.05 -0.90
CA THR A 218 11.63 -6.10 0.10
C THR A 218 10.14 -5.78 -0.05
N VAL A 219 9.64 -5.64 -1.28
CA VAL A 219 8.29 -5.15 -1.57
C VAL A 219 7.34 -6.29 -1.94
N ILE A 220 7.72 -7.12 -2.93
CA ILE A 220 6.81 -8.12 -3.51
C ILE A 220 6.78 -9.41 -2.69
N MET A 221 7.94 -9.90 -2.25
CA MET A 221 8.04 -11.18 -1.55
C MET A 221 7.74 -11.11 -0.05
N LYS A 222 7.61 -9.91 0.51
CA LYS A 222 7.36 -9.72 1.94
C LYS A 222 6.27 -10.65 2.51
N PRO A 223 5.07 -10.78 1.89
CA PRO A 223 4.00 -11.65 2.39
C PRO A 223 4.31 -13.14 2.37
N PHE A 224 5.37 -13.55 1.67
CA PHE A 224 5.74 -14.94 1.49
C PHE A 224 6.94 -15.33 2.36
N LEU A 225 7.92 -14.43 2.49
CA LEU A 225 9.18 -14.73 3.18
C LEU A 225 9.02 -15.07 4.66
N GLY A 226 7.93 -14.61 5.30
CA GLY A 226 7.61 -14.95 6.69
C GLY A 226 7.30 -16.43 6.93
N TYR A 227 6.90 -17.15 5.89
CA TYR A 227 6.62 -18.60 5.96
C TYR A 227 7.86 -19.48 5.82
N LEU A 228 8.98 -18.92 5.39
CA LEU A 228 10.24 -19.64 5.22
C LEU A 228 11.04 -19.64 6.51
N PRO A 229 11.62 -20.79 6.93
CA PRO A 229 12.10 -21.02 8.29
C PRO A 229 13.36 -20.24 8.67
N ASN A 230 14.19 -19.85 7.69
CA ASN A 230 15.46 -19.18 7.97
C ASN A 230 15.96 -18.34 6.78
N ALA A 231 17.01 -17.57 6.99
CA ALA A 231 17.61 -16.70 5.98
C ALA A 231 18.07 -17.48 4.74
N LYS A 232 18.67 -18.66 4.92
CA LYS A 232 19.13 -19.51 3.81
C LYS A 232 17.97 -19.93 2.89
N LYS A 233 16.82 -20.31 3.47
CA LYS A 233 15.63 -20.71 2.69
C LYS A 233 15.02 -19.51 1.97
N LYS A 234 15.02 -18.33 2.60
CA LYS A 234 14.58 -17.07 1.98
C LYS A 234 15.43 -16.69 0.77
N GLU A 235 16.75 -16.80 0.88
CA GLU A 235 17.67 -16.56 -0.24
C GLU A 235 17.46 -17.60 -1.37
N GLN A 236 17.34 -18.88 -1.04
CA GLN A 236 17.03 -19.91 -2.03
C GLN A 236 15.73 -19.63 -2.80
N PHE A 237 14.71 -19.10 -2.12
CA PHE A 237 13.43 -18.74 -2.75
C PHE A 237 13.59 -17.56 -3.71
N LEU A 238 14.34 -16.52 -3.30
CA LEU A 238 14.68 -15.39 -4.15
C LEU A 238 15.50 -15.82 -5.38
N ASP A 239 16.53 -16.63 -5.18
CA ASP A 239 17.38 -17.14 -6.28
C ASP A 239 16.57 -17.96 -7.29
N ALA A 240 15.67 -18.82 -6.79
CA ALA A 240 14.79 -19.61 -7.65
C ALA A 240 13.84 -18.69 -8.47
N PHE A 241 13.32 -17.64 -7.87
CA PHE A 241 12.52 -16.64 -8.55
C PHE A 241 13.31 -15.92 -9.65
N LEU A 242 14.48 -15.38 -9.31
CA LEU A 242 15.33 -14.66 -10.26
C LEU A 242 15.75 -15.55 -11.44
N LYS A 243 16.06 -16.83 -11.15
CA LYS A 243 16.37 -17.83 -12.20
C LYS A 243 15.18 -18.03 -13.14
N LYS A 244 13.96 -18.09 -12.61
CA LYS A 244 12.75 -18.25 -13.43
C LYS A 244 12.47 -17.01 -14.28
N ILE A 245 12.67 -15.80 -13.76
CA ILE A 245 12.54 -14.54 -14.53
C ILE A 245 13.51 -14.55 -15.71
N VAL A 246 14.79 -14.87 -15.48
CA VAL A 246 15.80 -14.94 -16.54
C VAL A 246 15.46 -16.02 -17.59
N GLN A 247 15.05 -17.22 -17.14
CA GLN A 247 14.65 -18.32 -18.04
C GLN A 247 13.42 -17.98 -18.90
N SER A 248 12.55 -17.11 -18.42
CA SER A 248 11.36 -16.66 -19.17
C SER A 248 11.67 -15.60 -20.23
N GLY A 249 12.91 -15.11 -20.30
CA GLY A 249 13.31 -14.03 -21.20
C GLY A 249 12.64 -12.67 -20.84
N TRP A 250 12.05 -12.54 -19.66
CA TRP A 250 11.43 -11.30 -19.24
C TRP A 250 12.46 -10.27 -18.82
N ALA A 251 12.18 -9.03 -19.15
CA ALA A 251 12.98 -7.91 -18.64
C ALA A 251 12.91 -7.84 -17.09
N LEU A 252 13.94 -7.24 -16.48
CA LEU A 252 13.96 -6.94 -15.05
C LEU A 252 12.99 -5.78 -14.78
N SER A 253 11.70 -6.09 -14.82
CA SER A 253 10.62 -5.12 -14.68
C SER A 253 9.43 -5.70 -13.93
N LEU A 254 8.63 -4.82 -13.34
CA LEU A 254 7.36 -5.14 -12.69
C LEU A 254 6.21 -4.46 -13.42
N ASP A 255 5.18 -5.23 -13.69
CA ASP A 255 3.92 -4.85 -14.33
C ASP A 255 2.92 -4.43 -13.26
N TYR A 256 2.86 -3.14 -12.96
CA TYR A 256 1.89 -2.63 -12.02
C TYR A 256 0.56 -2.31 -12.70
N MET A 257 -0.53 -2.75 -12.06
CA MET A 257 -1.88 -2.30 -12.37
C MET A 257 -2.36 -1.42 -11.22
N ARG A 258 -2.49 -0.10 -11.48
CA ARG A 258 -2.83 0.88 -10.45
C ARG A 258 -4.30 1.27 -10.56
N LEU A 259 -5.05 0.99 -9.50
CA LEU A 259 -6.47 1.37 -9.38
C LEU A 259 -6.53 2.72 -8.67
N GLY A 260 -7.01 3.73 -9.41
CA GLY A 260 -7.22 5.07 -8.91
C GLY A 260 -8.68 5.31 -8.56
N ILE A 261 -8.95 5.99 -7.46
CA ILE A 261 -10.28 6.36 -6.99
C ILE A 261 -10.31 7.86 -6.72
N PHE A 262 -11.31 8.52 -7.31
CA PHE A 262 -11.81 9.81 -6.86
C PHE A 262 -13.32 9.65 -6.59
N ALA A 263 -13.77 10.12 -5.42
CA ALA A 263 -15.20 10.13 -5.09
C ALA A 263 -15.48 11.20 -4.03
N ARG A 264 -16.75 11.60 -3.89
CA ARG A 264 -17.22 12.54 -2.88
C ARG A 264 -18.28 11.92 -1.98
N LYS A 265 -18.28 12.32 -0.70
CA LYS A 265 -19.37 12.00 0.23
C LYS A 265 -20.63 12.81 -0.08
#